data_5a18802af9d97b3461405ec5a5e7a1d1
#
_entry.id   5a18802af9d97b3461405ec5a5e7a1d1
#
_cell.length_a   1.000
_cell.length_b   1.000
_cell.length_c   1.000
_cell.angle_alpha   90.00
_cell.angle_beta   90.00
_cell.angle_gamma   90.00
#
_symmetry.space_group_name_H-M   'P 1'
#
loop_
_entity.id
_entity.type
_entity.pdbx_description
1 polymer ?
#
loop_
_entity_poly.entity_id
_entity_poly.type
_entity_poly.pdbx_seq_one_letter_code
_entity_poly.pdbx_strand_id
1 'polypeptide(L)'
;MTQTYKTVKLEEVTVFEDSPPVDNFFGYRLRCARQLLGLSQDKLGVLIGLDEHTASARISRYETGAHEPPIKTARLLASVLGVPLAYLYCEDNRIAALIVKAISLTDEQWDELTSFLINLDK
;
A
#
# COMPACT_ATOMS: atom_id res chain seq x y z
N MET A 1 4.96 19.82 2.72
CA MET A 1 5.76 19.21 1.68
C MET A 1 4.90 18.27 0.86
N THR A 2 4.79 18.54 -0.41
CA THR A 2 3.93 17.73 -1.28
C THR A 2 4.72 16.52 -1.76
N GLN A 3 4.38 15.37 -1.27
CA GLN A 3 4.97 14.14 -1.77
C GLN A 3 4.26 13.78 -3.07
N THR A 4 5.05 13.62 -4.14
CA THR A 4 4.49 13.22 -5.42
C THR A 4 4.37 11.70 -5.43
N TYR A 5 3.15 11.21 -5.38
CA TYR A 5 2.90 9.78 -5.50
C TYR A 5 2.69 9.45 -6.98
N LYS A 6 3.22 8.31 -7.39
CA LYS A 6 2.85 7.76 -8.69
C LYS A 6 1.35 7.46 -8.61
N THR A 7 0.58 8.02 -9.54
CA THR A 7 -0.86 7.76 -9.58
C THR A 7 -1.10 6.32 -10.00
N VAL A 8 -1.62 5.52 -9.09
CA VAL A 8 -2.02 4.14 -9.37
C VAL A 8 -3.49 4.18 -9.79
N LYS A 9 -3.79 3.61 -10.94
CA LYS A 9 -5.16 3.53 -11.42
C LYS A 9 -5.93 2.49 -10.62
N LEU A 10 -7.20 2.76 -10.35
CA LEU A 10 -8.07 1.84 -9.64
C LEU A 10 -8.07 0.46 -10.30
N GLU A 11 -8.10 0.42 -11.63
CA GLU A 11 -8.07 -0.81 -12.42
C GLU A 11 -6.80 -1.62 -12.18
N GLU A 12 -5.65 -0.95 -12.00
CA GLU A 12 -4.37 -1.62 -11.72
C GLU A 12 -4.39 -2.33 -10.38
N VAL A 13 -5.07 -1.76 -9.39
CA VAL A 13 -5.16 -2.35 -8.04
C VAL A 13 -6.19 -3.48 -8.01
N THR A 14 -7.29 -3.37 -8.76
CA THR A 14 -8.35 -4.39 -8.81
C THR A 14 -7.99 -5.58 -9.69
N VAL A 15 -6.94 -5.49 -10.50
CA VAL A 15 -6.49 -6.57 -11.40
C VAL A 15 -5.85 -7.74 -10.64
N PHE A 16 -5.52 -7.57 -9.37
CA PHE A 16 -5.05 -8.69 -8.57
C PHE A 16 -6.25 -9.61 -8.30
N GLU A 17 -6.42 -10.60 -9.17
CA GLU A 17 -7.55 -11.53 -9.13
C GLU A 17 -7.56 -12.39 -7.88
N ASP A 18 -6.38 -12.61 -7.29
CA ASP A 18 -6.24 -13.43 -6.12
C ASP A 18 -6.42 -12.59 -4.85
N SER A 19 -7.24 -13.11 -3.94
CA SER A 19 -7.33 -12.53 -2.61
C SER A 19 -6.01 -12.74 -1.89
N PRO A 20 -5.57 -11.77 -1.05
CA PRO A 20 -4.36 -11.97 -0.28
C PRO A 20 -4.50 -13.18 0.65
N PRO A 21 -3.39 -13.90 0.94
CA PRO A 21 -3.42 -14.99 1.91
C PRO A 21 -3.94 -14.50 3.26
N VAL A 22 -4.81 -15.29 3.90
CA VAL A 22 -5.49 -14.92 5.15
C VAL A 22 -4.48 -14.56 6.26
N ASP A 23 -3.35 -15.24 6.29
CA ASP A 23 -2.32 -15.08 7.32
C ASP A 23 -1.16 -14.18 6.89
N ASN A 24 -1.21 -13.62 5.66
CA ASN A 24 -0.10 -12.80 5.13
C ASN A 24 -0.58 -11.67 4.21
N PHE A 25 -1.67 -11.03 4.56
CA PHE A 25 -2.19 -9.93 3.73
C PHE A 25 -1.23 -8.72 3.70
N PHE A 26 -0.54 -8.42 4.80
CA PHE A 26 0.43 -7.32 4.84
C PHE A 26 1.54 -7.53 3.81
N GLY A 27 2.16 -8.71 3.84
CA GLY A 27 3.24 -9.04 2.91
C GLY A 27 2.79 -8.99 1.45
N TYR A 28 1.58 -9.46 1.19
CA TYR A 28 0.96 -9.40 -0.13
C TYR A 28 0.81 -7.95 -0.62
N ARG A 29 0.25 -7.08 0.24
CA ARG A 29 0.08 -5.65 -0.09
C ARG A 29 1.41 -4.95 -0.32
N LEU A 30 2.38 -5.26 0.54
CA LEU A 30 3.73 -4.72 0.43
C LEU A 30 4.34 -5.06 -0.93
N ARG A 31 4.27 -6.32 -1.30
CA ARG A 31 4.79 -6.80 -2.57
C ARG A 31 4.09 -6.17 -3.76
N CYS A 32 2.75 -6.10 -3.73
CA CYS A 32 1.97 -5.48 -4.80
C CYS A 32 2.36 -4.02 -4.99
N ALA A 33 2.43 -3.24 -3.93
CA ALA A 33 2.79 -1.83 -3.99
C ALA A 33 4.22 -1.65 -4.52
N ARG A 34 5.15 -2.48 -4.05
CA ARG A 34 6.54 -2.45 -4.51
C ARG A 34 6.65 -2.73 -6.01
N GLN A 35 5.95 -3.76 -6.49
CA GLN A 35 5.97 -4.13 -7.90
C GLN A 35 5.33 -3.08 -8.79
N LEU A 36 4.25 -2.43 -8.33
CA LEU A 36 3.60 -1.36 -9.07
C LEU A 36 4.54 -0.16 -9.27
N LEU A 37 5.45 0.09 -8.33
CA LEU A 37 6.45 1.15 -8.47
C LEU A 37 7.70 0.69 -9.21
N GLY A 38 7.80 -0.60 -9.54
CA GLY A 38 8.98 -1.14 -10.20
C GLY A 38 10.23 -1.18 -9.33
N LEU A 39 10.06 -1.20 -8.00
CA LEU A 39 11.18 -1.26 -7.06
C LEU A 39 11.59 -2.70 -6.78
N SER A 40 12.90 -2.94 -6.69
CA SER A 40 13.42 -4.20 -6.18
C SER A 40 13.28 -4.23 -4.66
N GLN A 41 13.37 -5.42 -4.07
CA GLN A 41 13.37 -5.57 -2.61
C GLN A 41 14.53 -4.81 -1.98
N ASP A 42 15.72 -4.92 -2.55
CA ASP A 42 16.93 -4.25 -2.09
C ASP A 42 16.78 -2.72 -2.14
N LYS A 43 16.27 -2.19 -3.25
CA LYS A 43 16.03 -0.75 -3.39
C LYS A 43 15.04 -0.23 -2.34
N LEU A 44 13.94 -0.94 -2.14
CA LEU A 44 12.96 -0.58 -1.13
C LEU A 44 13.58 -0.58 0.27
N GLY A 45 14.34 -1.63 0.59
CA GLY A 45 14.99 -1.73 1.90
C GLY A 45 15.95 -0.59 2.17
N VAL A 46 16.75 -0.22 1.18
CA VAL A 46 17.68 0.91 1.30
C VAL A 46 16.93 2.22 1.50
N LEU A 47 15.83 2.41 0.78
CA LEU A 47 15.02 3.63 0.89
C LEU A 47 14.39 3.83 2.27
N ILE A 48 14.14 2.75 3.01
CA ILE A 48 13.65 2.86 4.39
C ILE A 48 14.78 2.88 5.43
N GLY A 49 16.03 2.92 4.99
CA GLY A 49 17.17 3.06 5.87
C GLY A 49 17.85 1.77 6.29
N LEU A 50 17.54 0.65 5.64
CA LEU A 50 18.21 -0.62 5.94
C LEU A 50 19.59 -0.66 5.29
N ASP A 51 20.49 -1.43 5.92
CA ASP A 51 21.81 -1.70 5.37
C ASP A 51 21.69 -2.43 4.04
N GLU A 52 22.47 -2.00 3.06
CA GLU A 52 22.50 -2.55 1.71
C GLU A 52 22.65 -4.07 1.68
N HIS A 53 23.46 -4.63 2.59
CA HIS A 53 23.72 -6.07 2.63
C HIS A 53 22.54 -6.90 3.18
N THR A 54 21.65 -6.29 3.94
CA THR A 54 20.52 -6.97 4.57
C THR A 54 19.16 -6.56 4.03
N ALA A 55 19.12 -5.52 3.20
CA ALA A 55 17.89 -4.90 2.73
C ALA A 55 16.95 -5.90 2.04
N SER A 56 17.43 -6.60 1.04
CA SER A 56 16.63 -7.57 0.28
C SER A 56 16.07 -8.68 1.16
N ALA A 57 16.91 -9.25 2.02
CA ALA A 57 16.49 -10.33 2.92
C ALA A 57 15.41 -9.86 3.91
N ARG A 58 15.57 -8.64 4.44
CA ARG A 58 14.61 -8.08 5.38
C ARG A 58 13.25 -7.84 4.72
N ILE A 59 13.25 -7.21 3.55
CA ILE A 59 12.01 -6.98 2.80
C ILE A 59 11.36 -8.31 2.40
N SER A 60 12.16 -9.29 1.97
CA SER A 60 11.65 -10.62 1.63
C SER A 60 10.91 -11.26 2.80
N ARG A 61 11.45 -11.16 4.01
CA ARG A 61 10.81 -11.71 5.21
C ARG A 61 9.49 -11.03 5.53
N TYR A 62 9.39 -9.72 5.29
CA TYR A 62 8.12 -9.00 5.44
C TYR A 62 7.11 -9.44 4.38
N GLU A 63 7.55 -9.63 3.14
CA GLU A 63 6.66 -10.03 2.03
C GLU A 63 6.16 -11.46 2.17
N THR A 64 6.97 -12.35 2.72
CA THR A 64 6.56 -13.76 2.91
C THR A 64 5.79 -13.99 4.21
N GLY A 65 5.74 -13.01 5.10
CA GLY A 65 5.10 -13.16 6.39
C GLY A 65 5.96 -13.83 7.44
N ALA A 66 7.24 -14.12 7.12
CA ALA A 66 8.17 -14.69 8.10
C ALA A 66 8.40 -13.74 9.28
N HIS A 67 8.35 -12.43 9.04
CA HIS A 67 8.44 -11.42 10.08
C HIS A 67 7.39 -10.33 9.82
N GLU A 68 6.83 -9.78 10.89
CA GLU A 68 5.99 -8.60 10.81
C GLU A 68 6.82 -7.37 11.14
N PRO A 69 6.80 -6.31 10.33
CA PRO A 69 7.52 -5.10 10.70
C PRO A 69 6.83 -4.39 11.85
N PRO A 70 7.59 -3.74 12.76
CA PRO A 70 6.99 -2.85 13.74
C PRO A 70 6.23 -1.72 13.02
N ILE A 71 5.25 -1.13 13.69
CA ILE A 71 4.43 -0.05 13.09
C ILE A 71 5.28 1.09 12.53
N LYS A 72 6.35 1.42 13.19
CA LYS A 72 7.27 2.47 12.74
C LYS A 72 7.87 2.14 11.37
N THR A 73 8.30 0.90 11.18
CA THR A 73 8.84 0.41 9.91
C THR A 73 7.73 0.35 8.85
N ALA A 74 6.54 -0.11 9.22
CA ALA A 74 5.41 -0.16 8.31
C ALA A 74 5.04 1.23 7.79
N ARG A 75 5.13 2.26 8.64
CA ARG A 75 4.91 3.65 8.21
C ARG A 75 5.95 4.14 7.21
N LEU A 76 7.21 3.77 7.42
CA LEU A 76 8.28 4.09 6.48
C LEU A 76 8.04 3.42 5.13
N LEU A 77 7.65 2.16 5.15
CA LEU A 77 7.31 1.41 3.93
C LEU A 77 6.16 2.08 3.19
N ALA A 78 5.08 2.40 3.89
CA ALA A 78 3.92 3.06 3.29
C ALA A 78 4.32 4.40 2.66
N SER A 79 5.13 5.19 3.36
CA SER A 79 5.60 6.49 2.88
C SER A 79 6.41 6.36 1.59
N VAL A 80 7.38 5.45 1.55
CA VAL A 80 8.20 5.23 0.34
C VAL A 80 7.35 4.71 -0.81
N LEU A 81 6.41 3.82 -0.53
CA LEU A 81 5.55 3.23 -1.55
C LEU A 81 4.43 4.17 -2.02
N GLY A 82 4.23 5.29 -1.31
CA GLY A 82 3.19 6.26 -1.68
C GLY A 82 1.78 5.75 -1.44
N VAL A 83 1.59 4.89 -0.46
CA VAL A 83 0.27 4.36 -0.09
C VAL A 83 -0.05 4.70 1.36
N PRO A 84 -1.34 4.84 1.71
CA PRO A 84 -1.71 4.97 3.12
C PRO A 84 -1.33 3.72 3.90
N LEU A 85 -0.96 3.89 5.18
CA LEU A 85 -0.66 2.75 6.04
C LEU A 85 -1.80 1.74 6.06
N ALA A 86 -3.05 2.23 6.06
CA ALA A 86 -4.23 1.37 6.04
C ALA A 86 -4.28 0.41 4.85
N TYR A 87 -3.72 0.80 3.71
CA TYR A 87 -3.65 -0.07 2.53
C TYR A 87 -2.89 -1.37 2.86
N LEU A 88 -1.76 -1.26 3.56
CA LEU A 88 -0.92 -2.43 3.88
C LEU A 88 -1.63 -3.42 4.82
N TYR A 89 -2.61 -2.95 5.59
CA TYR A 89 -3.37 -3.78 6.54
C TYR A 89 -4.78 -4.11 6.07
N CYS A 90 -5.09 -3.82 4.81
CA CYS A 90 -6.42 -4.06 4.26
C CYS A 90 -6.50 -5.45 3.62
N GLU A 91 -7.41 -6.28 4.09
CA GLU A 91 -7.58 -7.64 3.57
C GLU A 91 -8.42 -7.69 2.29
N ASP A 92 -9.37 -6.78 2.15
CA ASP A 92 -10.31 -6.79 1.01
C ASP A 92 -9.73 -6.01 -0.17
N ASN A 93 -9.69 -6.65 -1.35
CA ASN A 93 -9.11 -6.03 -2.55
C ASN A 93 -9.86 -4.77 -2.98
N ARG A 94 -11.19 -4.77 -2.88
CA ARG A 94 -11.99 -3.60 -3.29
C ARG A 94 -11.76 -2.42 -2.37
N ILE A 95 -11.71 -2.69 -1.06
CA ILE A 95 -11.44 -1.65 -0.07
C ILE A 95 -10.01 -1.11 -0.24
N ALA A 96 -9.04 -1.99 -0.46
CA ALA A 96 -7.66 -1.59 -0.70
C ALA A 96 -7.55 -0.65 -1.91
N ALA A 97 -8.27 -0.96 -2.99
CA ALA A 97 -8.30 -0.11 -4.18
C ALA A 97 -8.87 1.27 -3.88
N LEU A 98 -9.95 1.34 -3.09
CA LEU A 98 -10.53 2.62 -2.66
C LEU A 98 -9.57 3.44 -1.81
N ILE A 99 -8.86 2.79 -0.89
CA ILE A 99 -7.88 3.45 -0.03
C ILE A 99 -6.80 4.12 -0.86
N VAL A 100 -6.26 3.42 -1.85
CA VAL A 100 -5.22 3.96 -2.73
C VAL A 100 -5.77 5.12 -3.55
N LYS A 101 -6.98 4.99 -4.08
CA LYS A 101 -7.61 6.07 -4.85
C LYS A 101 -7.90 7.30 -3.99
N ALA A 102 -8.26 7.09 -2.73
CA ALA A 102 -8.64 8.16 -1.81
C ALA A 102 -7.55 9.23 -1.66
N ILE A 103 -6.28 8.86 -1.67
CA ILE A 103 -5.19 9.83 -1.50
C ILE A 103 -5.02 10.78 -2.69
N SER A 104 -5.57 10.44 -3.84
CA SER A 104 -5.49 11.27 -5.04
C SER A 104 -6.72 12.12 -5.29
N LEU A 105 -7.74 12.03 -4.42
CA LEU A 105 -8.96 12.80 -4.58
C LEU A 105 -8.74 14.28 -4.26
N THR A 106 -9.32 15.15 -5.06
CA THR A 106 -9.39 16.58 -4.76
C THR A 106 -10.39 16.81 -3.63
N ASP A 107 -10.36 17.99 -3.02
CA ASP A 107 -11.34 18.35 -1.99
C ASP A 107 -12.77 18.28 -2.51
N GLU A 108 -12.98 18.71 -3.74
CA GLU A 108 -14.31 18.62 -4.39
C GLU A 108 -14.74 17.16 -4.54
N GLN A 109 -13.83 16.30 -4.97
CA GLN A 109 -14.14 14.87 -5.12
C GLN A 109 -14.41 14.20 -3.77
N TRP A 110 -13.69 14.61 -2.71
CA TRP A 110 -13.96 14.14 -1.35
C TRP A 110 -15.38 14.52 -0.91
N ASP A 111 -15.80 15.76 -1.19
CA ASP A 111 -17.14 16.23 -0.87
C ASP A 111 -18.20 15.44 -1.64
N GLU A 112 -17.98 15.18 -2.91
CA GLU A 112 -18.88 14.38 -3.76
C GLU A 112 -18.99 12.94 -3.22
N LEU A 113 -17.86 12.33 -2.89
CA LEU A 113 -17.84 10.98 -2.34
C LEU A 113 -18.58 10.92 -1.00
N THR A 114 -18.28 11.86 -0.13
CA THR A 114 -18.91 11.93 1.20
C THR A 114 -20.43 12.08 1.06
N SER A 115 -20.87 12.96 0.17
CA SER A 115 -22.30 13.18 -0.09
C SER A 115 -22.97 11.91 -0.63
N PHE A 116 -22.30 11.23 -1.54
CA PHE A 116 -22.79 9.96 -2.07
C PHE A 116 -22.99 8.92 -0.96
N LEU A 117 -21.99 8.77 -0.10
CA LEU A 117 -22.03 7.80 0.99
C LEU A 117 -23.12 8.13 2.02
N ILE A 118 -23.27 9.40 2.36
CA ILE A 118 -24.32 9.86 3.27
C ILE A 118 -25.71 9.54 2.70
N ASN A 119 -25.88 9.74 1.40
CA ASN A 119 -27.17 9.49 0.75
C ASN A 119 -27.54 8.02 0.69
N LEU A 120 -26.57 7.12 0.79
CA LEU A 120 -26.84 5.68 0.85
C LEU A 120 -27.61 5.28 2.12
N ASP A 121 -27.49 6.08 3.19
CA ASP A 121 -28.14 5.79 4.48
C ASP A 121 -29.57 6.31 4.58
N LYS A 122 -30.08 6.93 3.54
CA LYS A 122 -31.43 7.48 3.50
C LYS A 122 -32.43 6.56 2.86
#